data_51c703f2afdb47e9e3aeacafe460c867
#
_entry.id   51c703f2afdb47e9e3aeacafe460c867
#
_cell.length_a   1.000
_cell.length_b   1.000
_cell.length_c   1.000
_cell.angle_alpha   90.00
_cell.angle_beta   90.00
_cell.angle_gamma   90.00
#
_symmetry.space_group_name_H-M   'P 1'
#
loop_
_entity.id
_entity.type
_entity.pdbx_description
1 polymer ?
#
loop_
_entity_poly.entity_id
_entity_poly.type
_entity_poly.pdbx_seq_one_letter_code
_entity_poly.pdbx_strand_id
1 'polypeptide(L)'
;MKSLLLLAATICCACCSSMQPKHHPDYSVSSGFTLDSLDARDPQVIENLGVTCRVWGYVKYHHPVFADSTLNVDYELFGLLPQVAKATPAKRNKVLSEWVKGLGRFSTDKAEYDEALKTVKCTRTADLLWMDDSARLGNVLPRLLRELRYAKREANRYTDFTANAGNFVMRNESTAGSSDDCGYRMLFLFRFWNVIEYFSPNRNLTDTPWSEIPEKYIPLFIPGQTPGNPNQAMLLRELCD
;
A
#
# COMPACT_ATOMS: atom_id res chain seq x y z
N MET A 1 17.58 67.68 -11.93
CA MET A 1 17.73 66.74 -10.83
C MET A 1 16.57 65.78 -10.89
N LYS A 2 16.77 64.60 -11.45
CA LYS A 2 15.72 63.52 -11.55
C LYS A 2 16.23 62.36 -10.72
N SER A 3 15.58 62.10 -9.58
CA SER A 3 15.85 60.97 -8.71
C SER A 3 15.27 59.70 -9.32
N LEU A 4 16.12 58.75 -9.58
CA LEU A 4 15.76 57.39 -10.06
C LEU A 4 15.49 56.52 -8.85
N LEU A 5 14.23 56.13 -8.61
CA LEU A 5 13.84 55.17 -7.64
C LEU A 5 14.06 53.76 -8.23
N LEU A 6 15.09 53.05 -7.72
CA LEU A 6 15.26 51.60 -8.00
C LEU A 6 14.27 50.84 -7.13
N LEU A 7 13.30 50.20 -7.76
CA LEU A 7 12.42 49.20 -7.13
C LEU A 7 13.12 47.84 -7.13
N ALA A 8 13.62 47.42 -5.99
CA ALA A 8 14.17 46.10 -5.83
C ALA A 8 13.02 45.08 -5.77
N ALA A 9 12.81 44.33 -6.84
CA ALA A 9 11.93 43.17 -6.86
C ALA A 9 12.57 42.03 -6.12
N THR A 10 12.12 41.81 -4.89
CA THR A 10 12.50 40.60 -4.13
C THR A 10 11.80 39.42 -4.77
N ILE A 11 12.55 38.61 -5.56
CA ILE A 11 12.08 37.35 -6.08
C ILE A 11 12.03 36.39 -4.88
N CYS A 12 10.83 36.15 -4.40
CA CYS A 12 10.54 35.10 -3.42
C CYS A 12 10.74 33.76 -4.13
N CYS A 13 11.95 33.21 -4.00
CA CYS A 13 12.25 31.86 -4.45
C CYS A 13 11.42 30.90 -3.60
N ALA A 14 10.24 30.51 -4.11
CA ALA A 14 9.46 29.44 -3.52
C ALA A 14 10.35 28.19 -3.48
N CYS A 15 10.76 27.79 -2.29
CA CYS A 15 11.47 26.55 -2.05
C CYS A 15 10.61 25.39 -2.55
N CYS A 16 10.84 24.98 -3.80
CA CYS A 16 10.58 23.62 -4.21
C CYS A 16 11.50 22.75 -3.35
N SER A 17 10.99 22.28 -2.22
CA SER A 17 11.64 21.18 -1.50
C SER A 17 11.59 19.98 -2.43
N SER A 18 12.66 19.80 -3.22
CA SER A 18 12.90 18.56 -3.93
C SER A 18 12.93 17.47 -2.87
N MET A 19 11.96 16.57 -2.89
CA MET A 19 12.02 15.36 -2.07
C MET A 19 13.32 14.66 -2.44
N GLN A 20 14.26 14.65 -1.50
CA GLN A 20 15.45 13.80 -1.62
C GLN A 20 14.92 12.36 -1.66
N PRO A 21 15.36 11.53 -2.63
CA PRO A 21 14.99 10.13 -2.66
C PRO A 21 15.36 9.52 -1.31
N LYS A 22 14.39 8.94 -0.60
CA LYS A 22 14.66 8.21 0.63
C LYS A 22 15.61 7.07 0.27
N HIS A 23 16.83 7.12 0.80
CA HIS A 23 17.77 6.03 0.64
C HIS A 23 17.33 4.91 1.57
N HIS A 24 16.65 3.92 1.01
CA HIS A 24 16.35 2.70 1.76
C HIS A 24 17.61 1.85 1.91
N PRO A 25 17.71 1.05 2.99
CA PRO A 25 18.65 -0.06 3.02
C PRO A 25 18.48 -0.95 1.78
N ASP A 26 19.52 -1.65 1.40
CA ASP A 26 19.39 -2.64 0.34
C ASP A 26 18.63 -3.85 0.85
N TYR A 27 17.36 -3.92 0.49
CA TYR A 27 16.48 -5.03 0.83
C TYR A 27 16.48 -6.15 -0.22
N SER A 28 17.35 -6.13 -1.23
CA SER A 28 17.33 -7.11 -2.33
C SER A 28 17.54 -8.55 -1.87
N VAL A 29 18.23 -8.76 -0.75
CA VAL A 29 18.53 -10.09 -0.19
C VAL A 29 17.62 -10.45 0.98
N SER A 30 17.34 -9.50 1.86
CA SER A 30 16.51 -9.70 3.05
C SER A 30 15.75 -8.45 3.42
N SER A 31 14.51 -8.62 3.87
CA SER A 31 13.70 -7.53 4.42
C SER A 31 14.21 -7.03 5.77
N GLY A 32 15.00 -7.84 6.48
CA GLY A 32 15.42 -7.58 7.86
C GLY A 32 14.28 -7.68 8.89
N PHE A 33 13.08 -8.11 8.49
CA PHE A 33 11.92 -8.25 9.34
C PHE A 33 11.71 -9.69 9.80
N THR A 34 11.47 -9.89 11.10
CA THR A 34 11.24 -11.19 11.70
C THR A 34 10.08 -11.16 12.69
N LEU A 35 9.33 -12.26 12.73
CA LEU A 35 8.31 -12.56 13.74
C LEU A 35 8.49 -14.00 14.20
N ASP A 36 8.07 -14.29 15.42
CA ASP A 36 8.15 -15.62 16.01
C ASP A 36 6.76 -16.26 16.21
N SER A 37 6.74 -17.43 16.88
CA SER A 37 5.50 -18.16 17.10
C SER A 37 4.55 -17.49 18.10
N LEU A 38 5.04 -16.63 18.97
CA LEU A 38 4.19 -15.85 19.88
C LEU A 38 3.54 -14.72 19.11
N ASP A 39 4.31 -14.04 18.26
CA ASP A 39 3.82 -13.00 17.38
C ASP A 39 2.72 -13.52 16.44
N ALA A 40 2.88 -14.75 15.91
CA ALA A 40 1.89 -15.38 15.03
C ALA A 40 0.54 -15.66 15.71
N ARG A 41 0.50 -15.66 17.04
CA ARG A 41 -0.71 -15.88 17.84
C ARG A 41 -1.21 -14.62 18.53
N ASP A 42 -0.48 -13.53 18.43
CA ASP A 42 -0.89 -12.25 19.02
C ASP A 42 -1.93 -11.55 18.13
N PRO A 43 -3.20 -11.42 18.59
CA PRO A 43 -4.24 -10.78 17.82
C PRO A 43 -3.90 -9.34 17.42
N GLN A 44 -3.13 -8.62 18.27
CA GLN A 44 -2.73 -7.24 17.98
C GLN A 44 -1.70 -7.18 16.84
N VAL A 45 -0.75 -8.13 16.80
CA VAL A 45 0.23 -8.23 15.70
C VAL A 45 -0.51 -8.54 14.40
N ILE A 46 -1.41 -9.53 14.42
CA ILE A 46 -2.21 -9.92 13.26
C ILE A 46 -3.03 -8.75 12.74
N GLU A 47 -3.74 -8.05 13.63
CA GLU A 47 -4.53 -6.87 13.26
C GLU A 47 -3.66 -5.75 12.68
N ASN A 48 -2.51 -5.47 13.30
CA ASN A 48 -1.60 -4.43 12.83
C ASN A 48 -1.11 -4.71 11.40
N LEU A 49 -0.76 -5.95 11.12
CA LEU A 49 -0.33 -6.38 9.80
C LEU A 49 -1.48 -6.36 8.79
N GLY A 50 -2.69 -6.78 9.19
CA GLY A 50 -3.89 -6.71 8.35
C GLY A 50 -4.27 -5.27 7.96
N VAL A 51 -4.21 -4.34 8.91
CA VAL A 51 -4.38 -2.91 8.61
C VAL A 51 -3.28 -2.39 7.68
N THR A 52 -2.03 -2.80 7.93
CA THR A 52 -0.90 -2.38 7.09
C THR A 52 -1.03 -2.92 5.66
N CYS A 53 -1.48 -4.16 5.50
CA CYS A 53 -1.78 -4.76 4.19
C CYS A 53 -2.72 -3.88 3.37
N ARG A 54 -3.84 -3.48 3.96
CA ARG A 54 -4.87 -2.66 3.30
C ARG A 54 -4.37 -1.25 2.98
N VAL A 55 -3.74 -0.59 3.95
CA VAL A 55 -3.23 0.78 3.77
C VAL A 55 -2.12 0.83 2.74
N TRP A 56 -1.13 -0.08 2.84
CA TRP A 56 -0.01 -0.16 1.91
C TRP A 56 -0.48 -0.42 0.48
N GLY A 57 -1.35 -1.41 0.28
CA GLY A 57 -1.84 -1.74 -1.05
C GLY A 57 -2.72 -0.65 -1.64
N TYR A 58 -3.57 -0.01 -0.84
CA TYR A 58 -4.34 1.13 -1.30
C TYR A 58 -3.44 2.27 -1.77
N VAL A 59 -2.43 2.61 -0.98
CA VAL A 59 -1.46 3.67 -1.31
C VAL A 59 -0.63 3.28 -2.54
N LYS A 60 -0.20 2.03 -2.66
CA LYS A 60 0.52 1.49 -3.83
C LYS A 60 -0.21 1.78 -5.14
N TYR A 61 -1.52 1.54 -5.16
CA TYR A 61 -2.31 1.68 -6.38
C TYR A 61 -2.94 3.06 -6.58
N HIS A 62 -2.96 3.91 -5.54
CA HIS A 62 -3.66 5.19 -5.59
C HIS A 62 -2.77 6.42 -5.44
N HIS A 63 -1.57 6.30 -4.86
CA HIS A 63 -0.72 7.48 -4.66
C HIS A 63 0.08 7.80 -5.94
N PRO A 64 -0.01 9.05 -6.46
CA PRO A 64 0.65 9.43 -7.72
C PRO A 64 2.16 9.24 -7.71
N VAL A 65 2.81 9.32 -6.55
CA VAL A 65 4.27 9.13 -6.44
C VAL A 65 4.74 7.78 -6.99
N PHE A 66 3.87 6.75 -6.96
CA PHE A 66 4.19 5.43 -7.48
C PHE A 66 3.80 5.24 -8.96
N ALA A 67 3.25 6.27 -9.61
CA ALA A 67 2.98 6.21 -11.05
C ALA A 67 4.26 6.28 -11.87
N ASP A 68 5.18 7.16 -11.52
CA ASP A 68 6.44 7.41 -12.25
C ASP A 68 7.64 7.64 -11.32
N SER A 69 7.66 7.01 -10.16
CA SER A 69 8.70 7.25 -9.16
C SER A 69 9.78 6.17 -9.18
N THR A 70 11.00 6.58 -8.81
CA THR A 70 12.08 5.68 -8.45
C THR A 70 11.90 5.03 -7.08
N LEU A 71 10.89 5.46 -6.31
CA LEU A 71 10.55 4.87 -5.03
C LEU A 71 10.07 3.43 -5.22
N ASN A 72 10.65 2.53 -4.45
CA ASN A 72 10.23 1.14 -4.42
C ASN A 72 9.22 0.95 -3.29
N VAL A 73 7.95 0.75 -3.63
CA VAL A 73 6.86 0.59 -2.65
C VAL A 73 7.02 -0.64 -1.76
N ASP A 74 7.72 -1.66 -2.23
CA ASP A 74 7.98 -2.88 -1.44
C ASP A 74 9.03 -2.59 -0.35
N TYR A 75 10.03 -1.78 -0.68
CA TYR A 75 11.01 -1.32 0.29
C TYR A 75 10.38 -0.39 1.33
N GLU A 76 9.41 0.43 0.93
CA GLU A 76 8.59 1.20 1.88
C GLU A 76 7.86 0.25 2.86
N LEU A 77 7.29 -0.87 2.38
CA LEU A 77 6.68 -1.87 3.25
C LEU A 77 7.68 -2.45 4.25
N PHE A 78 8.86 -2.86 3.79
CA PHE A 78 9.89 -3.42 4.68
C PHE A 78 10.34 -2.43 5.76
N GLY A 79 10.34 -1.14 5.45
CA GLY A 79 10.55 -0.07 6.43
C GLY A 79 9.40 0.12 7.43
N LEU A 80 8.16 -0.19 7.03
CA LEU A 80 6.96 -0.07 7.88
C LEU A 80 6.81 -1.26 8.85
N LEU A 81 7.00 -2.50 8.36
CA LEU A 81 6.71 -3.72 9.10
C LEU A 81 7.28 -3.73 10.53
N PRO A 82 8.58 -3.46 10.77
CA PRO A 82 9.14 -3.46 12.12
C PRO A 82 8.58 -2.36 13.02
N GLN A 83 8.06 -1.27 12.46
CA GLN A 83 7.51 -0.16 13.22
C GLN A 83 6.06 -0.39 13.65
N VAL A 84 5.30 -1.18 12.87
CA VAL A 84 3.87 -1.37 13.07
C VAL A 84 3.52 -2.71 13.71
N ALA A 85 4.26 -3.78 13.45
CA ALA A 85 3.85 -5.14 13.83
C ALA A 85 3.49 -5.25 15.31
N LYS A 86 4.36 -4.80 16.21
CA LYS A 86 4.18 -4.85 17.67
C LYS A 86 3.76 -3.50 18.29
N ALA A 87 3.21 -2.61 17.49
CA ALA A 87 2.79 -1.30 17.95
C ALA A 87 1.39 -1.33 18.61
N THR A 88 1.11 -0.38 19.48
CA THR A 88 -0.29 -0.10 19.84
C THR A 88 -1.07 0.42 18.62
N PRO A 89 -2.40 0.27 18.57
CA PRO A 89 -3.21 0.78 17.46
C PRO A 89 -2.96 2.26 17.17
N ALA A 90 -2.83 3.08 18.21
CA ALA A 90 -2.55 4.51 18.06
C ALA A 90 -1.17 4.78 17.42
N LYS A 91 -0.13 4.04 17.85
CA LYS A 91 1.22 4.14 17.28
C LYS A 91 1.24 3.66 15.82
N ARG A 92 0.61 2.51 15.52
CA ARG A 92 0.45 1.99 14.15
C ARG A 92 -0.18 3.05 13.23
N ASN A 93 -1.31 3.62 13.66
CA ASN A 93 -2.04 4.61 12.88
C ASN A 93 -1.23 5.89 12.66
N LYS A 94 -0.44 6.30 13.67
CA LYS A 94 0.49 7.43 13.55
C LYS A 94 1.58 7.13 12.52
N VAL A 95 2.25 5.98 12.60
CA VAL A 95 3.30 5.56 11.65
C VAL A 95 2.76 5.54 10.23
N LEU A 96 1.61 4.89 10.00
CA LEU A 96 1.00 4.82 8.67
C LEU A 96 0.59 6.21 8.15
N SER A 97 0.05 7.07 9.01
CA SER A 97 -0.31 8.44 8.62
C SER A 97 0.92 9.28 8.27
N GLU A 98 2.00 9.14 9.01
CA GLU A 98 3.26 9.84 8.74
C GLU A 98 3.91 9.33 7.46
N TRP A 99 3.85 8.04 7.21
CA TRP A 99 4.30 7.45 5.95
C TRP A 99 3.53 8.03 4.75
N VAL A 100 2.20 8.00 4.78
CA VAL A 100 1.38 8.54 3.67
C VAL A 100 1.68 10.02 3.42
N LYS A 101 1.79 10.83 4.47
CA LYS A 101 2.17 12.25 4.36
C LYS A 101 3.58 12.45 3.80
N GLY A 102 4.50 11.55 4.19
CA GLY A 102 5.90 11.59 3.76
C GLY A 102 6.11 11.23 2.30
N LEU A 103 5.12 10.64 1.61
CA LEU A 103 5.18 10.36 0.18
C LEU A 103 5.04 11.60 -0.70
N GLY A 104 4.67 12.74 -0.12
CA GLY A 104 4.58 14.02 -0.82
C GLY A 104 3.15 14.49 -1.04
N ARG A 105 3.05 15.69 -1.63
CA ARG A 105 1.76 16.32 -1.96
C ARG A 105 1.29 15.85 -3.33
N PHE A 106 -0.02 15.79 -3.51
CA PHE A 106 -0.67 15.51 -4.78
C PHE A 106 -1.86 16.45 -4.98
N SER A 107 -2.25 16.64 -6.22
CA SER A 107 -3.47 17.34 -6.57
C SER A 107 -4.66 16.38 -6.59
N THR A 108 -5.83 16.88 -6.25
CA THR A 108 -7.08 16.11 -6.28
C THR A 108 -8.08 16.76 -7.22
N ASP A 109 -8.87 15.94 -7.89
CA ASP A 109 -10.02 16.41 -8.67
C ASP A 109 -11.20 15.45 -8.48
N LYS A 110 -12.06 15.81 -7.54
CA LYS A 110 -13.26 15.00 -7.27
C LYS A 110 -14.26 15.07 -8.43
N ALA A 111 -14.34 16.20 -9.13
CA ALA A 111 -15.30 16.35 -10.23
C ALA A 111 -14.88 15.46 -11.42
N GLU A 112 -13.61 15.45 -11.77
CA GLU A 112 -13.05 14.58 -12.81
C GLU A 112 -13.25 13.09 -12.43
N TYR A 113 -12.99 12.72 -11.18
CA TYR A 113 -13.21 11.36 -10.68
C TYR A 113 -14.68 10.95 -10.80
N ASP A 114 -15.62 11.79 -10.35
CA ASP A 114 -17.05 11.51 -10.40
C ASP A 114 -17.55 11.40 -11.86
N GLU A 115 -17.01 12.21 -12.78
CA GLU A 115 -17.35 12.13 -14.20
C GLU A 115 -16.80 10.86 -14.86
N ALA A 116 -15.56 10.50 -14.55
CA ALA A 116 -14.97 9.24 -15.03
C ALA A 116 -15.79 8.03 -14.61
N LEU A 117 -16.32 8.00 -13.38
CA LEU A 117 -17.19 6.90 -12.91
C LEU A 117 -18.49 6.79 -13.70
N LYS A 118 -19.04 7.87 -14.25
CA LYS A 118 -20.25 7.82 -15.08
C LYS A 118 -19.99 7.20 -16.45
N THR A 119 -18.78 7.37 -16.98
CA THR A 119 -18.40 6.88 -18.31
C THR A 119 -17.96 5.42 -18.29
N VAL A 120 -17.45 4.93 -17.13
CA VAL A 120 -16.99 3.55 -16.99
C VAL A 120 -18.15 2.67 -16.57
N LYS A 121 -18.48 1.65 -17.40
CA LYS A 121 -19.42 0.60 -17.02
C LYS A 121 -18.77 -0.33 -16.00
N CYS A 122 -18.67 0.15 -14.74
CA CYS A 122 -18.14 -0.65 -13.66
C CYS A 122 -19.23 -1.53 -13.08
N THR A 123 -19.05 -2.85 -13.15
CA THR A 123 -19.98 -3.82 -12.55
C THR A 123 -19.72 -4.04 -11.07
N ARG A 124 -18.51 -3.72 -10.60
CA ARG A 124 -18.10 -3.87 -9.20
C ARG A 124 -16.93 -2.95 -8.88
N THR A 125 -16.96 -2.35 -7.71
CA THR A 125 -15.87 -1.53 -7.15
C THR A 125 -15.18 -2.27 -6.01
N ALA A 126 -13.96 -1.85 -5.67
CA ALA A 126 -13.27 -2.31 -4.47
C ALA A 126 -14.09 -1.97 -3.20
N ASP A 127 -14.00 -2.81 -2.18
CA ASP A 127 -14.59 -2.51 -0.88
C ASP A 127 -13.69 -1.55 -0.12
N LEU A 128 -14.13 -0.31 0.01
CA LEU A 128 -13.41 0.75 0.70
C LEU A 128 -14.06 1.12 2.05
N LEU A 129 -15.07 0.37 2.51
CA LEU A 129 -15.76 0.67 3.78
C LEU A 129 -14.82 0.58 4.99
N TRP A 130 -13.79 -0.27 4.91
CA TRP A 130 -12.78 -0.37 5.95
C TRP A 130 -12.06 0.96 6.26
N MET A 131 -12.03 1.90 5.32
CA MET A 131 -11.43 3.22 5.52
C MET A 131 -12.24 4.10 6.47
N ASP A 132 -13.51 3.80 6.67
CA ASP A 132 -14.41 4.60 7.50
C ASP A 132 -14.41 4.16 8.95
N ASP A 133 -13.73 3.06 9.29
CA ASP A 133 -13.59 2.56 10.66
C ASP A 133 -12.61 3.45 11.46
N SER A 134 -13.11 4.54 11.99
CA SER A 134 -12.33 5.46 12.82
C SER A 134 -11.94 4.86 14.19
N ALA A 135 -12.67 3.87 14.68
CA ALA A 135 -12.30 3.15 15.90
C ALA A 135 -11.00 2.37 15.68
N ARG A 136 -10.84 1.77 14.53
CA ARG A 136 -9.66 0.98 14.14
C ARG A 136 -8.50 1.86 13.63
N LEU A 137 -8.80 2.87 12.80
CA LEU A 137 -7.81 3.66 12.06
C LEU A 137 -7.52 5.05 12.68
N GLY A 138 -8.27 5.45 13.70
CA GLY A 138 -8.21 6.81 14.23
C GLY A 138 -8.80 7.83 13.26
N ASN A 139 -8.55 9.13 13.50
CA ASN A 139 -9.20 10.20 12.72
C ASN A 139 -8.34 10.73 11.56
N VAL A 140 -7.03 10.54 11.61
CA VAL A 140 -6.11 11.14 10.62
C VAL A 140 -5.98 10.27 9.38
N LEU A 141 -5.72 8.98 9.57
CA LEU A 141 -5.48 8.05 8.48
C LEU A 141 -6.69 7.92 7.53
N PRO A 142 -7.94 7.75 8.01
CA PRO A 142 -9.12 7.73 7.14
C PRO A 142 -9.25 8.95 6.24
N ARG A 143 -8.96 10.14 6.78
CA ARG A 143 -9.04 11.39 6.01
C ARG A 143 -8.01 11.41 4.88
N LEU A 144 -6.76 11.02 5.15
CA LEU A 144 -5.69 10.95 4.14
C LEU A 144 -6.03 9.94 3.03
N LEU A 145 -6.55 8.77 3.39
CA LEU A 145 -6.92 7.74 2.41
C LEU A 145 -8.11 8.17 1.55
N ARG A 146 -9.12 8.81 2.14
CA ARG A 146 -10.24 9.37 1.36
C ARG A 146 -9.81 10.46 0.39
N GLU A 147 -8.90 11.35 0.81
CA GLU A 147 -8.33 12.38 -0.06
C GLU A 147 -7.57 11.75 -1.22
N LEU A 148 -6.78 10.72 -0.94
CA LEU A 148 -6.02 9.97 -1.94
C LEU A 148 -6.90 9.32 -3.02
N ARG A 149 -8.15 9.03 -2.72
CA ARG A 149 -9.13 8.51 -3.70
C ARG A 149 -9.28 9.42 -4.92
N TYR A 150 -9.21 10.73 -4.69
CA TYR A 150 -9.41 11.75 -5.72
C TYR A 150 -8.09 12.27 -6.31
N ALA A 151 -6.97 11.64 -5.99
CA ALA A 151 -5.68 12.03 -6.51
C ALA A 151 -5.64 11.93 -8.04
N LYS A 152 -5.16 12.98 -8.69
CA LYS A 152 -4.90 12.96 -10.13
C LYS A 152 -3.76 12.00 -10.44
N ARG A 153 -4.01 11.04 -11.34
CA ARG A 153 -3.05 10.02 -11.75
C ARG A 153 -3.12 9.84 -13.26
N GLU A 154 -2.00 9.90 -13.91
CA GLU A 154 -1.91 9.66 -15.35
C GLU A 154 -1.75 8.17 -15.67
N ALA A 155 -1.02 7.43 -14.82
CA ALA A 155 -0.75 6.01 -14.98
C ALA A 155 -0.57 5.34 -13.62
N ASN A 156 -0.52 4.01 -13.59
CA ASN A 156 -0.04 3.22 -12.47
C ASN A 156 1.14 2.36 -12.94
N ARG A 157 2.28 2.48 -12.29
CA ARG A 157 3.51 1.74 -12.64
C ARG A 157 3.35 0.22 -12.46
N TYR A 158 2.51 -0.21 -11.53
CA TYR A 158 2.39 -1.62 -11.14
C TYR A 158 1.29 -2.36 -11.87
N THR A 159 0.46 -1.65 -12.63
CA THR A 159 -0.70 -2.24 -13.27
C THR A 159 -0.85 -1.78 -14.71
N ASP A 160 -1.33 -2.67 -15.56
CA ASP A 160 -1.67 -2.37 -16.94
C ASP A 160 -2.82 -3.28 -17.39
N PHE A 161 -3.39 -2.99 -18.56
CA PHE A 161 -4.38 -3.83 -19.21
C PHE A 161 -3.90 -4.21 -20.60
N THR A 162 -4.12 -5.45 -20.99
CA THR A 162 -3.79 -5.88 -22.36
C THR A 162 -4.67 -5.13 -23.37
N ALA A 163 -4.04 -4.58 -24.41
CA ALA A 163 -4.72 -3.71 -25.39
C ALA A 163 -5.93 -4.36 -26.07
N ASN A 164 -5.91 -5.68 -26.29
CA ASN A 164 -6.93 -6.37 -27.06
C ASN A 164 -7.98 -7.11 -26.22
N ALA A 165 -7.68 -7.43 -24.97
CA ALA A 165 -8.54 -8.28 -24.13
C ALA A 165 -8.98 -7.58 -22.84
N GLY A 166 -8.41 -6.42 -22.50
CA GLY A 166 -8.68 -5.72 -21.24
C GLY A 166 -8.27 -6.52 -20.00
N ASN A 167 -7.45 -7.58 -20.16
CA ASN A 167 -7.01 -8.38 -19.04
C ASN A 167 -6.01 -7.59 -18.21
N PHE A 168 -6.18 -7.65 -16.89
CA PHE A 168 -5.27 -7.07 -15.93
C PHE A 168 -3.89 -7.75 -15.99
N VAL A 169 -2.84 -6.93 -15.95
CA VAL A 169 -1.45 -7.39 -15.93
C VAL A 169 -0.71 -6.65 -14.82
N MET A 170 -0.03 -7.39 -13.94
CA MET A 170 0.91 -6.83 -12.99
C MET A 170 2.25 -6.53 -13.67
N ARG A 171 2.81 -5.36 -13.37
CA ARG A 171 4.10 -4.92 -13.88
C ARG A 171 5.02 -4.47 -12.75
N ASN A 172 6.33 -4.52 -13.01
CA ASN A 172 7.36 -4.01 -12.10
C ASN A 172 7.31 -4.58 -10.68
N GLU A 173 6.75 -5.79 -10.52
CA GLU A 173 6.78 -6.50 -9.25
C GLU A 173 8.12 -7.23 -9.13
N SER A 174 8.97 -6.81 -8.20
CA SER A 174 10.22 -7.51 -7.91
C SER A 174 9.91 -8.90 -7.35
N THR A 175 10.61 -9.91 -7.86
CA THR A 175 10.52 -11.31 -7.36
C THR A 175 11.72 -11.69 -6.49
N ALA A 176 12.67 -10.77 -6.31
CA ALA A 176 13.85 -11.02 -5.49
C ALA A 176 13.47 -11.15 -4.02
N GLY A 177 14.14 -12.05 -3.32
CA GLY A 177 13.97 -12.29 -1.89
C GLY A 177 13.81 -13.77 -1.54
N SER A 178 14.21 -14.13 -0.32
CA SER A 178 14.11 -15.48 0.17
C SER A 178 12.67 -15.86 0.53
N SER A 179 12.26 -17.09 0.19
CA SER A 179 10.98 -17.66 0.63
C SER A 179 10.90 -17.86 2.15
N ASP A 180 12.02 -17.80 2.86
CA ASP A 180 12.08 -17.96 4.31
C ASP A 180 12.14 -16.61 5.05
N ASP A 181 12.25 -15.50 4.31
CA ASP A 181 12.24 -14.16 4.89
C ASP A 181 10.81 -13.73 5.22
N CYS A 182 10.57 -13.38 6.48
CA CYS A 182 9.24 -13.02 6.98
C CYS A 182 8.63 -11.81 6.25
N GLY A 183 9.42 -10.78 5.97
CA GLY A 183 8.92 -9.60 5.27
C GLY A 183 8.57 -9.89 3.81
N TYR A 184 9.34 -10.73 3.13
CA TYR A 184 9.00 -11.17 1.77
C TYR A 184 7.76 -12.06 1.74
N ARG A 185 7.54 -12.89 2.75
CA ARG A 185 6.28 -13.64 2.89
C ARG A 185 5.08 -12.70 3.08
N MET A 186 5.22 -11.68 3.94
CA MET A 186 4.18 -10.66 4.12
C MET A 186 3.94 -9.88 2.82
N LEU A 187 5.00 -9.46 2.13
CA LEU A 187 4.89 -8.77 0.83
C LEU A 187 4.09 -9.60 -0.18
N PHE A 188 4.37 -10.90 -0.26
CA PHE A 188 3.72 -11.80 -1.19
C PHE A 188 2.21 -11.94 -0.90
N LEU A 189 1.85 -12.17 0.37
CA LEU A 189 0.45 -12.19 0.80
C LEU A 189 -0.26 -10.85 0.53
N PHE A 190 0.40 -9.74 0.87
CA PHE A 190 -0.18 -8.40 0.70
C PHE A 190 -0.40 -8.05 -0.77
N ARG A 191 0.55 -8.37 -1.64
CA ARG A 191 0.38 -8.20 -3.09
C ARG A 191 -0.80 -9.01 -3.59
N PHE A 192 -0.85 -10.31 -3.24
CA PHE A 192 -1.91 -11.20 -3.68
C PHE A 192 -3.29 -10.68 -3.23
N TRP A 193 -3.44 -10.37 -1.94
CA TRP A 193 -4.69 -9.86 -1.41
C TRP A 193 -5.13 -8.57 -2.13
N ASN A 194 -4.24 -7.61 -2.27
CA ASN A 194 -4.58 -6.32 -2.87
C ASN A 194 -4.87 -6.40 -4.37
N VAL A 195 -4.20 -7.30 -5.10
CA VAL A 195 -4.51 -7.54 -6.51
C VAL A 195 -5.94 -8.07 -6.67
N ILE A 196 -6.32 -9.03 -5.87
CA ILE A 196 -7.68 -9.57 -5.91
C ILE A 196 -8.70 -8.51 -5.47
N GLU A 197 -8.40 -7.74 -4.41
CA GLU A 197 -9.29 -6.69 -3.89
C GLU A 197 -9.61 -5.64 -4.95
N TYR A 198 -8.59 -5.16 -5.67
CA TYR A 198 -8.76 -4.01 -6.58
C TYR A 198 -9.03 -4.42 -8.03
N PHE A 199 -8.66 -5.61 -8.46
CA PHE A 199 -8.68 -5.98 -9.87
C PHE A 199 -9.44 -7.27 -10.20
N SER A 200 -9.82 -8.10 -9.22
CA SER A 200 -10.62 -9.29 -9.48
C SER A 200 -12.13 -8.99 -9.42
N PRO A 201 -12.88 -9.34 -10.48
CA PRO A 201 -14.33 -9.24 -10.45
C PRO A 201 -14.97 -10.31 -9.55
N ASN A 202 -14.24 -11.35 -9.19
CA ASN A 202 -14.76 -12.57 -8.56
C ASN A 202 -14.43 -12.69 -7.06
N ARG A 203 -13.85 -11.65 -6.41
CA ARG A 203 -13.41 -11.72 -5.02
C ARG A 203 -14.50 -12.09 -3.99
N ASN A 204 -15.77 -11.97 -4.37
CA ASN A 204 -16.91 -12.34 -3.51
C ASN A 204 -17.41 -13.76 -3.73
N LEU A 205 -16.77 -14.53 -4.59
CA LEU A 205 -17.09 -15.94 -4.83
C LEU A 205 -16.27 -16.88 -3.94
N THR A 206 -15.44 -16.32 -3.07
CA THR A 206 -14.66 -17.08 -2.08
C THR A 206 -15.54 -17.51 -0.90
N ASP A 207 -15.28 -18.68 -0.33
CA ASP A 207 -16.02 -19.21 0.83
C ASP A 207 -15.81 -18.37 2.09
N THR A 208 -14.60 -17.82 2.25
CA THR A 208 -14.28 -16.85 3.31
C THR A 208 -14.43 -15.44 2.74
N PRO A 209 -15.11 -14.51 3.44
CA PRO A 209 -15.16 -13.11 3.01
C PRO A 209 -13.77 -12.56 2.73
N TRP A 210 -13.57 -11.98 1.54
CA TRP A 210 -12.25 -11.51 1.11
C TRP A 210 -11.62 -10.53 2.10
N SER A 211 -12.46 -9.73 2.77
CA SER A 211 -12.04 -8.80 3.82
C SER A 211 -11.41 -9.46 5.04
N GLU A 212 -11.64 -10.74 5.29
CA GLU A 212 -11.09 -11.48 6.44
C GLU A 212 -9.79 -12.23 6.12
N ILE A 213 -9.46 -12.37 4.85
CA ILE A 213 -8.31 -13.14 4.38
C ILE A 213 -6.98 -12.67 4.98
N PRO A 214 -6.65 -11.37 5.08
CA PRO A 214 -5.37 -10.97 5.65
C PRO A 214 -5.17 -11.50 7.06
N GLU A 215 -6.12 -11.28 7.95
CA GLU A 215 -6.02 -11.70 9.35
C GLU A 215 -6.03 -13.23 9.51
N LYS A 216 -6.72 -13.95 8.65
CA LYS A 216 -6.76 -15.41 8.66
C LYS A 216 -5.42 -16.02 8.21
N TYR A 217 -4.77 -15.44 7.21
CA TYR A 217 -3.59 -16.03 6.58
C TYR A 217 -2.25 -15.45 7.06
N ILE A 218 -2.19 -14.24 7.59
CA ILE A 218 -0.96 -13.66 8.16
C ILE A 218 -0.22 -14.65 9.08
N PRO A 219 -0.88 -15.34 10.03
CA PRO A 219 -0.19 -16.30 10.89
C PRO A 219 0.52 -17.40 10.12
N LEU A 220 -0.08 -17.91 9.04
CA LEU A 220 0.46 -19.01 8.24
C LEU A 220 1.67 -18.57 7.41
N PHE A 221 1.76 -17.30 7.07
CA PHE A 221 2.87 -16.73 6.33
C PHE A 221 4.08 -16.36 7.20
N ILE A 222 3.97 -16.44 8.52
CA ILE A 222 5.12 -16.29 9.42
C ILE A 222 5.95 -17.58 9.36
N PRO A 223 7.28 -17.51 9.10
CA PRO A 223 8.14 -18.70 8.98
C PRO A 223 8.04 -19.61 10.19
N GLY A 224 8.02 -20.93 9.96
CA GLY A 224 8.00 -21.95 11.01
C GLY A 224 6.64 -22.16 11.69
N GLN A 225 5.56 -21.47 11.25
CA GLN A 225 4.23 -21.64 11.85
C GLN A 225 3.41 -22.75 11.19
N THR A 226 3.70 -23.07 9.95
CA THR A 226 3.03 -24.15 9.20
C THR A 226 3.95 -25.37 9.15
N PRO A 227 3.45 -26.60 9.42
CA PRO A 227 4.23 -27.82 9.31
C PRO A 227 4.88 -27.96 7.94
N GLY A 228 6.15 -28.36 7.91
CA GLY A 228 6.92 -28.46 6.67
C GLY A 228 7.43 -27.14 6.13
N ASN A 229 7.17 -26.04 6.81
CA ASN A 229 7.56 -24.69 6.39
C ASN A 229 7.34 -24.44 4.89
N PRO A 230 6.09 -24.57 4.38
CA PRO A 230 5.80 -24.46 2.96
C PRO A 230 6.26 -23.12 2.42
N ASN A 231 6.68 -23.10 1.16
CA ASN A 231 7.02 -21.86 0.49
C ASN A 231 5.76 -21.01 0.19
N GLN A 232 5.97 -19.79 -0.19
CA GLN A 232 4.89 -18.81 -0.47
C GLN A 232 3.88 -19.32 -1.51
N ALA A 233 4.35 -20.01 -2.56
CA ALA A 233 3.48 -20.52 -3.60
C ALA A 233 2.55 -21.63 -3.11
N MET A 234 3.03 -22.50 -2.22
CA MET A 234 2.20 -23.54 -1.58
C MET A 234 1.15 -22.92 -0.67
N LEU A 235 1.51 -21.91 0.12
CA LEU A 235 0.57 -21.18 0.98
C LEU A 235 -0.50 -20.45 0.17
N LEU A 236 -0.15 -19.86 -0.99
CA LEU A 236 -1.15 -19.25 -1.88
C LEU A 236 -2.07 -20.29 -2.51
N ARG A 237 -1.55 -21.45 -2.87
CA ARG A 237 -2.40 -22.52 -3.39
C ARG A 237 -3.47 -22.92 -2.37
N GLU A 238 -3.09 -23.11 -1.11
CA GLU A 238 -4.04 -23.38 -0.02
C GLU A 238 -5.08 -22.25 0.15
N LEU A 239 -4.71 -21.02 -0.16
CA LEU A 239 -5.63 -19.88 -0.11
C LEU A 239 -6.60 -19.86 -1.30
N CYS A 240 -6.23 -20.49 -2.43
CA CYS A 240 -7.03 -20.53 -3.66
C CYS A 240 -7.95 -21.78 -3.75
N ASP A 241 -7.65 -22.84 -2.99
CA ASP A 241 -8.45 -24.06 -2.90
C ASP A 241 -9.60 -23.90 -1.88
#